data_183caf2a1764192f2f24c2f1d37083f6
#
_entry.id   183caf2a1764192f2f24c2f1d37083f6
#
_cell.length_a   1.000
_cell.length_b   1.000
_cell.length_c   1.000
_cell.angle_alpha   90.00
_cell.angle_beta   90.00
_cell.angle_gamma   90.00
#
_symmetry.space_group_name_H-M   'P 1'
#
loop_
_entity.id
_entity.type
_entity.pdbx_description
1 polymer ?
#
loop_
_entity_poly.entity_id
_entity_poly.type
_entity_poly.pdbx_seq_one_letter_code
_entity_poly.pdbx_strand_id
1 'polypeptide(L)'
;MCYTISIRLSKTCQGRGNLFGRLYVKERGETVMKNIITISREFGSGGRSIGKQVAEKLGYAFYDRELVDEVAKRSGFAPEYIEEHGEYANARNSLLFYLATAERYSHDNLSMHDQLYITQSKIIEELAEKGKCVIVGRCADYILRDRKDCLHVFICSDMASRARRIVERYGQTQKAPEKRLAEKDQKRKVYYKNYTGRVWGQAQNYDICLNSGALGVDTCADMIVQLCK
;
A
#
# COMPACT_ATOMS: atom_id res chain seq x y z
N MET A 1 -13.17 9.97 18.53
CA MET A 1 -12.19 10.43 19.52
C MET A 1 -10.89 10.72 18.78
N CYS A 2 -10.51 12.00 18.68
CA CYS A 2 -9.23 12.38 18.07
C CYS A 2 -8.12 12.11 19.09
N TYR A 3 -7.16 11.29 18.73
CA TYR A 3 -5.94 11.12 19.51
C TYR A 3 -4.94 12.19 19.08
N THR A 4 -4.72 13.15 19.97
CA THR A 4 -3.67 14.16 19.83
C THR A 4 -2.35 13.52 20.25
N ILE A 5 -1.40 13.38 19.32
CA ILE A 5 -0.03 12.96 19.64
C ILE A 5 0.66 14.15 20.30
N SER A 6 0.81 14.10 21.63
CA SER A 6 1.60 15.07 22.39
C SER A 6 3.07 14.63 22.37
N ILE A 7 3.90 15.33 21.62
CA ILE A 7 5.35 15.16 21.65
C ILE A 7 5.87 15.94 22.86
N ARG A 8 6.21 15.25 23.95
CA ARG A 8 6.97 15.83 25.07
C ARG A 8 8.46 15.66 24.76
N LEU A 9 9.10 16.73 24.34
CA LEU A 9 10.56 16.83 24.30
C LEU A 9 11.08 17.02 25.73
N SER A 10 11.71 16.01 26.32
CA SER A 10 12.51 16.19 27.52
C SER A 10 13.87 16.76 27.13
N LYS A 11 14.15 17.99 27.55
CA LYS A 11 15.48 18.58 27.53
C LYS A 11 16.33 17.87 28.58
N THR A 12 17.21 17.00 28.18
CA THR A 12 18.52 16.72 28.77
C THR A 12 19.15 15.52 28.07
N CYS A 13 20.09 15.77 27.18
CA CYS A 13 21.25 14.91 26.95
C CYS A 13 22.27 15.64 26.09
N GLN A 14 23.35 16.09 26.72
CA GLN A 14 24.62 16.34 26.07
C GLN A 14 25.25 14.97 25.73
N GLY A 15 25.48 14.70 24.46
CA GLY A 15 26.16 13.49 24.00
C GLY A 15 25.91 13.27 22.51
N ARG A 16 26.96 13.37 21.69
CA ARG A 16 26.92 13.10 20.24
C ARG A 16 26.50 11.65 20.01
N GLY A 17 25.43 11.42 19.29
CA GLY A 17 25.03 10.09 18.82
C GLY A 17 23.54 9.94 18.73
N ASN A 18 23.02 9.76 17.51
CA ASN A 18 21.66 9.35 17.11
C ASN A 18 20.48 10.17 17.66
N LEU A 19 20.06 11.16 16.87
CA LEU A 19 18.95 12.07 17.17
C LEU A 19 17.55 11.48 16.92
N PHE A 20 17.42 10.20 16.69
CA PHE A 20 16.11 9.54 16.57
C PHE A 20 15.88 8.62 17.77
N GLY A 21 15.38 9.24 18.84
CA GLY A 21 14.84 8.49 19.97
C GLY A 21 13.72 7.54 19.47
N ARG A 22 13.76 6.31 19.93
CA ARG A 22 12.76 5.28 19.68
C ARG A 22 11.35 5.86 19.80
N LEU A 23 10.63 5.98 18.70
CA LEU A 23 9.18 6.15 18.70
C LEU A 23 8.56 4.80 19.10
N TYR A 24 8.34 4.64 20.40
CA TYR A 24 7.57 3.51 20.92
C TYR A 24 6.09 3.80 20.71
N VAL A 25 5.44 3.08 19.80
CA VAL A 25 3.99 2.87 19.88
C VAL A 25 3.78 1.79 20.93
N LYS A 26 3.48 2.21 22.16
CA LYS A 26 3.21 1.31 23.27
C LYS A 26 1.72 0.97 23.29
N GLU A 27 1.32 -0.12 22.65
CA GLU A 27 0.09 -0.82 23.04
C GLU A 27 0.45 -1.98 23.96
N ARG A 28 -0.10 -1.88 25.19
CA ARG A 28 -0.19 -2.94 26.22
C ARG A 28 0.58 -4.24 25.93
N GLY A 29 1.85 -4.28 26.25
CA GLY A 29 2.49 -5.49 26.75
C GLY A 29 3.38 -6.27 25.80
N GLU A 30 3.20 -6.26 24.47
CA GLU A 30 4.08 -7.01 23.56
C GLU A 30 4.44 -6.18 22.33
N THR A 31 5.72 -5.93 22.11
CA THR A 31 6.24 -5.33 20.88
C THR A 31 6.25 -6.42 19.81
N VAL A 32 5.20 -6.49 19.01
CA VAL A 32 5.16 -7.41 17.86
C VAL A 32 6.04 -6.84 16.76
N MET A 33 7.10 -7.57 16.38
CA MET A 33 7.93 -7.21 15.24
C MET A 33 7.10 -7.15 13.97
N LYS A 34 7.26 -6.08 13.18
CA LYS A 34 6.55 -5.92 11.91
C LYS A 34 7.29 -6.64 10.79
N ASN A 35 6.82 -7.84 10.47
CA ASN A 35 7.41 -8.70 9.45
C ASN A 35 6.81 -8.50 8.05
N ILE A 36 5.66 -7.84 7.97
CA ILE A 36 4.95 -7.57 6.73
C ILE A 36 4.72 -6.08 6.62
N ILE A 37 4.94 -5.52 5.44
CA ILE A 37 4.73 -4.10 5.17
C ILE A 37 3.84 -3.96 3.95
N THR A 38 2.70 -3.30 4.08
CA THR A 38 1.87 -2.95 2.93
C THR A 38 2.05 -1.47 2.59
N ILE A 39 2.20 -1.15 1.32
CA ILE A 39 2.38 0.23 0.86
C ILE A 39 1.28 0.61 -0.12
N SER A 40 0.29 1.34 0.35
CA SER A 40 -0.66 2.09 -0.47
C SER A 40 -0.06 3.44 -0.85
N ARG A 41 -0.37 3.97 -2.03
CA ARG A 41 0.37 5.13 -2.55
C ARG A 41 -0.40 5.90 -3.62
N GLU A 42 -0.27 7.21 -3.65
CA GLU A 42 -0.66 8.02 -4.80
C GLU A 42 0.24 7.75 -6.00
N PHE A 43 -0.29 7.91 -7.22
CA PHE A 43 0.53 7.78 -8.44
C PHE A 43 1.55 8.91 -8.50
N GLY A 44 2.80 8.58 -8.77
CA GLY A 44 3.91 9.54 -8.79
C GLY A 44 4.48 9.91 -7.40
N SER A 45 3.92 9.45 -6.27
CA SER A 45 4.48 9.72 -4.94
C SER A 45 5.78 9.00 -4.62
N GLY A 46 6.25 8.08 -5.46
CA GLY A 46 7.47 7.31 -5.20
C GLY A 46 7.28 6.09 -4.30
N GLY A 47 6.06 5.75 -3.92
CA GLY A 47 5.78 4.63 -3.00
C GLY A 47 6.37 3.29 -3.43
N ARG A 48 6.44 3.00 -4.77
CA ARG A 48 7.13 1.81 -5.28
C ARG A 48 8.64 1.84 -4.99
N SER A 49 9.29 2.97 -5.21
CA SER A 49 10.73 3.14 -4.95
C SER A 49 11.03 3.03 -3.46
N ILE A 50 10.18 3.63 -2.63
CA ILE A 50 10.26 3.52 -1.17
C ILE A 50 10.12 2.06 -0.74
N GLY A 51 9.12 1.35 -1.24
CA GLY A 51 8.91 -0.08 -0.91
C GLY A 51 10.09 -0.96 -1.30
N LYS A 52 10.68 -0.72 -2.48
CA LYS A 52 11.87 -1.45 -2.92
C LYS A 52 13.06 -1.19 -1.99
N GLN A 53 13.32 0.07 -1.63
CA GLN A 53 14.41 0.41 -0.70
C GLN A 53 14.17 -0.17 0.71
N VAL A 54 12.92 -0.15 1.20
CA VAL A 54 12.58 -0.77 2.49
C VAL A 54 12.87 -2.27 2.46
N ALA A 55 12.44 -2.96 1.41
CA ALA A 55 12.70 -4.38 1.25
C ALA A 55 14.20 -4.70 1.22
N GLU A 56 14.98 -3.94 0.46
CA GLU A 56 16.44 -4.08 0.37
C GLU A 56 17.11 -3.85 1.73
N LYS A 57 16.74 -2.79 2.47
CA LYS A 57 17.32 -2.45 3.78
C LYS A 57 16.97 -3.46 4.90
N LEU A 58 15.82 -4.12 4.79
CA LEU A 58 15.37 -5.14 5.76
C LEU A 58 15.71 -6.57 5.35
N GLY A 59 16.15 -6.80 4.11
CA GLY A 59 16.31 -8.13 3.55
C GLY A 59 14.98 -8.87 3.35
N TYR A 60 13.92 -8.12 3.03
CA TYR A 60 12.56 -8.65 2.82
C TYR A 60 12.30 -8.89 1.33
N ALA A 61 11.41 -9.82 1.03
CA ALA A 61 10.89 -10.02 -0.33
C ALA A 61 10.08 -8.78 -0.75
N PHE A 62 10.15 -8.41 -2.03
CA PHE A 62 9.42 -7.27 -2.59
C PHE A 62 8.40 -7.75 -3.63
N TYR A 63 7.13 -7.42 -3.43
CA TYR A 63 6.03 -7.82 -4.29
C TYR A 63 5.29 -6.61 -4.86
N ASP A 64 5.40 -6.41 -6.17
CA ASP A 64 4.68 -5.42 -6.97
C ASP A 64 4.30 -6.04 -8.32
N ARG A 65 5.24 -6.19 -9.26
CA ARG A 65 5.03 -6.88 -10.54
C ARG A 65 5.01 -8.40 -10.38
N GLU A 66 5.84 -8.92 -9.52
CA GLU A 66 5.92 -10.35 -9.20
C GLU A 66 4.56 -10.90 -8.73
N LEU A 67 3.77 -10.07 -8.06
CA LEU A 67 2.39 -10.41 -7.69
C LEU A 67 1.50 -10.56 -8.92
N VAL A 68 1.69 -9.70 -9.94
CA VAL A 68 0.93 -9.78 -11.21
C VAL A 68 1.21 -11.10 -11.92
N ASP A 69 2.48 -11.49 -11.99
CA ASP A 69 2.90 -12.74 -12.65
C ASP A 69 2.34 -13.97 -11.92
N GLU A 70 2.31 -13.97 -10.60
CA GLU A 70 1.75 -15.06 -9.82
C GLU A 70 0.22 -15.14 -9.96
N VAL A 71 -0.46 -14.00 -9.98
CA VAL A 71 -1.91 -13.94 -10.24
C VAL A 71 -2.21 -14.44 -11.64
N ALA A 72 -1.42 -14.06 -12.65
CA ALA A 72 -1.58 -14.52 -14.03
C ALA A 72 -1.50 -16.05 -14.13
N LYS A 73 -0.49 -16.65 -13.52
CA LYS A 73 -0.30 -18.11 -13.51
C LYS A 73 -1.49 -18.85 -12.91
N ARG A 74 -2.08 -18.32 -11.83
CA ARG A 74 -3.16 -18.99 -11.09
C ARG A 74 -4.56 -18.72 -11.65
N SER A 75 -4.78 -17.55 -12.22
CA SER A 75 -6.10 -17.17 -12.76
C SER A 75 -6.28 -17.51 -14.23
N GLY A 76 -5.17 -17.72 -14.97
CA GLY A 76 -5.19 -17.84 -16.42
C GLY A 76 -5.44 -16.53 -17.17
N PHE A 77 -5.52 -15.40 -16.48
CA PHE A 77 -5.65 -14.09 -17.11
C PHE A 77 -4.30 -13.62 -17.67
N ALA A 78 -4.33 -12.89 -18.79
CA ALA A 78 -3.13 -12.26 -19.33
C ALA A 78 -2.55 -11.25 -18.35
N PRO A 79 -1.21 -11.16 -18.18
CA PRO A 79 -0.56 -10.19 -17.27
C PRO A 79 -1.01 -8.75 -17.54
N GLU A 80 -1.18 -8.36 -18.79
CA GLU A 80 -1.64 -7.03 -19.19
C GLU A 80 -3.05 -6.73 -18.65
N TYR A 81 -3.94 -7.72 -18.67
CA TYR A 81 -5.28 -7.60 -18.09
C TYR A 81 -5.22 -7.38 -16.59
N ILE A 82 -4.33 -8.09 -15.89
CA ILE A 82 -4.15 -7.97 -14.44
C ILE A 82 -3.50 -6.62 -14.08
N GLU A 83 -2.53 -6.14 -14.86
CA GLU A 83 -1.95 -4.80 -14.66
C GLU A 83 -3.01 -3.70 -14.84
N GLU A 84 -3.89 -3.83 -15.81
CA GLU A 84 -4.94 -2.85 -16.08
C GLU A 84 -6.10 -2.91 -15.09
N HIS A 85 -6.51 -4.08 -14.66
CA HIS A 85 -7.73 -4.29 -13.87
C HIS A 85 -7.49 -4.68 -12.42
N GLY A 86 -6.32 -5.17 -12.06
CA GLY A 86 -6.01 -5.62 -10.69
C GLY A 86 -5.86 -4.52 -9.64
N GLU A 87 -5.75 -3.26 -10.02
CA GLU A 87 -5.84 -2.07 -9.16
C GLU A 87 -6.86 -1.05 -9.65
N TYR A 88 -7.60 -1.35 -10.73
CA TYR A 88 -8.44 -0.38 -11.43
C TYR A 88 -9.78 -1.03 -11.78
N ALA A 89 -10.83 -0.81 -11.01
CA ALA A 89 -12.17 -1.27 -11.33
C ALA A 89 -13.01 -0.20 -12.02
N ASN A 90 -13.88 -0.65 -12.92
CA ASN A 90 -15.02 0.13 -13.38
C ASN A 90 -16.18 -0.06 -12.40
N ALA A 91 -16.86 1.03 -12.02
CA ALA A 91 -17.78 1.17 -10.87
C ALA A 91 -19.08 0.33 -10.90
N ARG A 92 -19.18 -0.80 -11.61
CA ARG A 92 -20.49 -1.40 -11.90
C ARG A 92 -20.99 -2.57 -11.05
N ASN A 93 -20.19 -3.25 -10.21
CA ASN A 93 -20.67 -4.50 -9.55
C ASN A 93 -20.36 -4.65 -8.04
N SER A 94 -20.29 -3.57 -7.28
CA SER A 94 -19.95 -3.62 -5.84
C SER A 94 -20.96 -4.41 -4.98
N LEU A 95 -22.27 -4.40 -5.33
CA LEU A 95 -23.31 -5.05 -4.53
C LEU A 95 -23.26 -6.58 -4.65
N LEU A 96 -23.02 -7.10 -5.86
CA LEU A 96 -22.91 -8.55 -6.11
C LEU A 96 -21.68 -9.14 -5.44
N PHE A 97 -20.55 -8.40 -5.38
CA PHE A 97 -19.37 -8.82 -4.64
C PHE A 97 -19.64 -8.95 -3.14
N TYR A 98 -20.37 -7.99 -2.55
CA TYR A 98 -20.72 -8.03 -1.12
C TYR A 98 -21.61 -9.23 -0.78
N LEU A 99 -22.57 -9.55 -1.65
CA LEU A 99 -23.44 -10.71 -1.51
C LEU A 99 -22.69 -12.04 -1.74
N ALA A 100 -21.77 -12.07 -2.72
CA ALA A 100 -20.97 -13.27 -3.02
C ALA A 100 -19.94 -13.62 -1.94
N THR A 101 -19.47 -12.64 -1.15
CA THR A 101 -18.57 -12.88 -0.02
C THR A 101 -19.31 -13.23 1.27
N ALA A 102 -20.59 -12.88 1.37
CA ALA A 102 -21.45 -13.18 2.54
C ALA A 102 -22.05 -14.59 2.49
N GLU A 103 -22.23 -15.17 1.31
CA GLU A 103 -22.74 -16.53 1.11
C GLU A 103 -21.82 -17.28 0.14
N ARG A 104 -21.62 -18.59 0.36
CA ARG A 104 -20.86 -19.52 -0.51
C ARG A 104 -21.51 -19.60 -1.91
N TYR A 105 -21.32 -18.55 -2.73
CA TYR A 105 -21.76 -18.60 -4.12
C TYR A 105 -20.75 -19.39 -4.97
N SER A 106 -21.27 -20.24 -5.85
CA SER A 106 -20.48 -20.97 -6.84
C SER A 106 -19.70 -20.01 -7.74
N HIS A 107 -18.46 -20.35 -8.06
CA HIS A 107 -17.53 -19.57 -8.89
C HIS A 107 -18.09 -19.12 -10.26
N ASP A 108 -19.15 -19.77 -10.74
CA ASP A 108 -19.67 -19.59 -12.10
C ASP A 108 -20.42 -18.27 -12.34
N ASN A 109 -20.78 -17.52 -11.28
CA ASN A 109 -21.55 -16.27 -11.39
C ASN A 109 -20.77 -14.99 -11.01
N LEU A 110 -19.46 -15.12 -10.72
CA LEU A 110 -18.63 -13.97 -10.37
C LEU A 110 -18.13 -13.26 -11.63
N SER A 111 -18.09 -11.92 -11.60
CA SER A 111 -17.44 -11.17 -12.66
C SER A 111 -15.94 -11.51 -12.73
N MET A 112 -15.35 -11.37 -13.93
CA MET A 112 -13.89 -11.55 -14.09
C MET A 112 -13.07 -10.67 -13.12
N HIS A 113 -13.56 -9.48 -12.80
CA HIS A 113 -12.91 -8.58 -11.84
C HIS A 113 -12.96 -9.12 -10.40
N ASP A 114 -14.08 -9.73 -10.01
CA ASP A 114 -14.24 -10.31 -8.68
C ASP A 114 -13.39 -11.58 -8.53
N GLN A 115 -13.35 -12.43 -9.56
CA GLN A 115 -12.46 -13.60 -9.62
C GLN A 115 -10.99 -13.18 -9.48
N LEU A 116 -10.59 -12.11 -10.20
CA LEU A 116 -9.25 -11.55 -10.13
C LEU A 116 -8.93 -11.05 -8.71
N TYR A 117 -9.85 -10.31 -8.08
CA TYR A 117 -9.66 -9.82 -6.69
C TYR A 117 -9.54 -10.97 -5.69
N ILE A 118 -10.39 -11.99 -5.78
CA ILE A 118 -10.35 -13.16 -4.89
C ILE A 118 -9.03 -13.93 -5.04
N THR A 119 -8.61 -14.18 -6.29
CA THR A 119 -7.33 -14.86 -6.56
C THR A 119 -6.15 -14.05 -6.01
N GLN A 120 -6.16 -12.75 -6.24
CA GLN A 120 -5.14 -11.82 -5.75
C GLN A 120 -5.10 -11.79 -4.22
N SER A 121 -6.27 -11.78 -3.56
CA SER A 121 -6.35 -11.77 -2.09
C SER A 121 -5.72 -13.03 -1.49
N LYS A 122 -6.05 -14.21 -2.02
CA LYS A 122 -5.46 -15.48 -1.57
C LYS A 122 -3.94 -15.50 -1.72
N ILE A 123 -3.42 -14.99 -2.83
CA ILE A 123 -1.97 -14.91 -3.06
C ILE A 123 -1.31 -13.96 -2.06
N ILE A 124 -1.92 -12.79 -1.78
CA ILE A 124 -1.42 -11.83 -0.79
C ILE A 124 -1.36 -12.47 0.61
N GLU A 125 -2.40 -13.20 1.01
CA GLU A 125 -2.43 -13.93 2.28
C GLU A 125 -1.31 -14.98 2.34
N GLU A 126 -1.14 -15.80 1.31
CA GLU A 126 -0.08 -16.81 1.24
C GLU A 126 1.34 -16.20 1.27
N LEU A 127 1.54 -15.05 0.62
CA LEU A 127 2.82 -14.32 0.67
C LEU A 127 3.07 -13.76 2.07
N ALA A 128 2.03 -13.27 2.73
CA ALA A 128 2.11 -12.79 4.10
C ALA A 128 2.41 -13.93 5.10
N GLU A 129 1.91 -15.15 4.88
CA GLU A 129 2.25 -16.31 5.71
C GLU A 129 3.75 -16.68 5.62
N LYS A 130 4.39 -16.47 4.48
CA LYS A 130 5.85 -16.64 4.35
C LYS A 130 6.64 -15.59 5.14
N GLY A 131 5.99 -14.46 5.52
CA GLY A 131 6.58 -13.37 6.28
C GLY A 131 7.68 -12.60 5.55
N LYS A 132 8.27 -11.61 6.22
CA LYS A 132 9.40 -10.78 5.74
C LYS A 132 9.19 -10.26 4.32
N CYS A 133 8.09 -9.57 4.10
CA CYS A 133 7.75 -9.05 2.77
C CYS A 133 7.22 -7.62 2.78
N VAL A 134 7.40 -6.95 1.65
CA VAL A 134 6.84 -5.65 1.32
C VAL A 134 5.91 -5.84 0.12
N ILE A 135 4.63 -5.51 0.27
CA ILE A 135 3.59 -5.66 -0.76
C ILE A 135 3.07 -4.27 -1.15
N VAL A 136 3.05 -3.96 -2.44
CA VAL A 136 2.68 -2.63 -2.93
C VAL A 136 1.32 -2.64 -3.60
N GLY A 137 0.35 -1.92 -3.02
CA GLY A 137 -1.00 -1.73 -3.56
C GLY A 137 -1.92 -2.93 -3.40
N ARG A 138 -2.86 -3.10 -4.36
CA ARG A 138 -3.75 -4.28 -4.46
C ARG A 138 -4.66 -4.49 -3.24
N CYS A 139 -5.01 -3.42 -2.52
CA CYS A 139 -5.76 -3.50 -1.26
C CYS A 139 -5.11 -4.39 -0.19
N ALA A 140 -3.77 -4.62 -0.27
CA ALA A 140 -3.07 -5.47 0.69
C ALA A 140 -3.22 -4.99 2.14
N ASP A 141 -3.30 -3.67 2.34
CA ASP A 141 -3.61 -3.06 3.64
C ASP A 141 -4.97 -3.51 4.20
N TYR A 142 -5.97 -3.69 3.35
CA TYR A 142 -7.28 -4.17 3.77
C TYR A 142 -7.33 -5.69 3.93
N ILE A 143 -6.71 -6.43 3.02
CA ILE A 143 -6.65 -7.90 3.06
C ILE A 143 -5.96 -8.36 4.35
N LEU A 144 -4.87 -7.69 4.74
CA LEU A 144 -4.06 -8.05 5.92
C LEU A 144 -4.37 -7.21 7.17
N ARG A 145 -5.51 -6.49 7.22
CA ARG A 145 -5.88 -5.53 8.28
C ARG A 145 -5.93 -6.12 9.68
N ASP A 146 -6.21 -7.40 9.80
CA ASP A 146 -6.37 -8.09 11.08
C ASP A 146 -5.04 -8.69 11.60
N ARG A 147 -3.95 -8.56 10.83
CA ARG A 147 -2.63 -9.06 11.20
C ARG A 147 -1.87 -8.05 12.05
N LYS A 148 -1.50 -8.44 13.26
CA LYS A 148 -0.74 -7.60 14.20
C LYS A 148 0.71 -7.39 13.81
N ASP A 149 1.30 -8.31 13.04
CA ASP A 149 2.67 -8.26 12.53
C ASP A 149 2.80 -7.51 11.20
N CYS A 150 1.72 -6.89 10.71
CA CYS A 150 1.70 -6.06 9.52
C CYS A 150 1.83 -4.56 9.87
N LEU A 151 2.58 -3.82 9.06
CA LEU A 151 2.65 -2.36 9.06
C LEU A 151 1.98 -1.83 7.80
N HIS A 152 0.92 -1.05 7.97
CA HIS A 152 0.18 -0.45 6.86
C HIS A 152 0.63 0.98 6.62
N VAL A 153 1.21 1.24 5.46
CA VAL A 153 1.79 2.54 5.08
C VAL A 153 1.03 3.17 3.93
N PHE A 154 0.78 4.47 4.00
CA PHE A 154 0.32 5.27 2.87
C PHE A 154 1.35 6.31 2.47
N ILE A 155 1.70 6.38 1.17
CA ILE A 155 2.63 7.37 0.63
C ILE A 155 1.88 8.37 -0.23
N CYS A 156 1.89 9.64 0.17
CA CYS A 156 1.37 10.77 -0.60
C CYS A 156 2.50 11.72 -1.04
N SER A 157 2.16 12.67 -1.89
CA SER A 157 3.02 13.81 -2.22
C SER A 157 2.18 14.93 -2.84
N ASP A 158 2.71 16.15 -2.85
CA ASP A 158 2.10 17.26 -3.55
C ASP A 158 2.04 17.03 -5.07
N MET A 159 1.09 17.70 -5.73
CA MET A 159 0.84 17.52 -7.16
C MET A 159 2.06 17.85 -8.03
N ALA A 160 2.79 18.91 -7.71
CA ALA A 160 3.93 19.38 -8.49
C ALA A 160 5.10 18.37 -8.44
N SER A 161 5.42 17.87 -7.25
CA SER A 161 6.45 16.84 -7.05
C SER A 161 6.11 15.54 -7.78
N ARG A 162 4.83 15.14 -7.73
CA ARG A 162 4.34 13.95 -8.44
C ARG A 162 4.40 14.11 -9.95
N ALA A 163 3.96 15.28 -10.47
CA ALA A 163 3.98 15.59 -11.90
C ALA A 163 5.40 15.55 -12.46
N ARG A 164 6.35 16.18 -11.79
CA ARG A 164 7.78 16.15 -12.15
C ARG A 164 8.30 14.71 -12.20
N ARG A 165 8.07 13.93 -11.14
CA ARG A 165 8.53 12.55 -11.04
C ARG A 165 7.98 11.63 -12.13
N ILE A 166 6.70 11.77 -12.52
CA ILE A 166 6.18 10.92 -13.60
C ILE A 166 6.72 11.30 -14.97
N VAL A 167 7.07 12.58 -15.19
CA VAL A 167 7.72 13.03 -16.44
C VAL A 167 9.15 12.49 -16.50
N GLU A 168 9.91 12.63 -15.41
CA GLU A 168 11.29 12.12 -15.33
C GLU A 168 11.36 10.60 -15.54
N ARG A 169 10.41 9.87 -14.98
CA ARG A 169 10.45 8.40 -14.98
C ARG A 169 9.80 7.74 -16.20
N TYR A 170 8.74 8.34 -16.73
CA TYR A 170 7.90 7.75 -17.79
C TYR A 170 7.83 8.63 -19.05
N GLY A 171 8.54 9.73 -19.07
CA GLY A 171 8.52 10.70 -20.16
C GLY A 171 7.26 11.55 -20.25
N GLN A 172 7.33 12.53 -21.12
CA GLN A 172 6.18 13.34 -21.49
C GLN A 172 5.27 12.57 -22.46
N THR A 173 3.96 12.85 -22.38
CA THR A 173 2.96 12.32 -23.29
C THR A 173 2.07 13.48 -23.75
N GLN A 174 1.18 13.23 -24.73
CA GLN A 174 0.18 14.22 -25.17
C GLN A 174 -0.75 14.67 -24.02
N LYS A 175 -0.90 13.86 -22.96
CA LYS A 175 -1.72 14.15 -21.80
C LYS A 175 -0.91 14.85 -20.71
N ALA A 176 -1.41 15.97 -20.20
CA ALA A 176 -0.79 16.71 -19.09
C ALA A 176 -0.52 15.79 -17.89
N PRO A 177 0.64 15.93 -17.21
CA PRO A 177 1.02 15.09 -16.06
C PRO A 177 -0.06 15.07 -14.97
N GLU A 178 -0.64 16.20 -14.62
CA GLU A 178 -1.67 16.35 -13.59
C GLU A 178 -2.93 15.53 -13.93
N LYS A 179 -3.31 15.52 -15.19
CA LYS A 179 -4.46 14.72 -15.67
C LYS A 179 -4.16 13.23 -15.58
N ARG A 180 -2.93 12.82 -15.92
CA ARG A 180 -2.48 11.41 -15.75
C ARG A 180 -2.53 10.99 -14.27
N LEU A 181 -2.08 11.86 -13.36
CA LEU A 181 -2.11 11.62 -11.91
C LEU A 181 -3.54 11.45 -11.42
N ALA A 182 -4.41 12.42 -11.73
CA ALA A 182 -5.80 12.40 -11.29
C ALA A 182 -6.56 11.15 -11.77
N GLU A 183 -6.39 10.75 -13.03
CA GLU A 183 -7.04 9.57 -13.59
C GLU A 183 -6.57 8.27 -12.92
N LYS A 184 -5.26 8.11 -12.69
CA LYS A 184 -4.72 6.91 -12.03
C LYS A 184 -5.19 6.82 -10.58
N ASP A 185 -5.17 7.93 -9.84
CA ASP A 185 -5.62 7.97 -8.45
C ASP A 185 -7.14 7.77 -8.35
N GLN A 186 -7.91 8.34 -9.29
CA GLN A 186 -9.36 8.11 -9.33
C GLN A 186 -9.71 6.63 -9.55
N LYS A 187 -9.00 5.95 -10.45
CA LYS A 187 -9.18 4.50 -10.66
C LYS A 187 -8.89 3.71 -9.38
N ARG A 188 -7.81 4.05 -8.64
CA ARG A 188 -7.47 3.42 -7.36
C ARG A 188 -8.52 3.69 -6.29
N LYS A 189 -9.01 4.93 -6.19
CA LYS A 189 -10.10 5.29 -5.25
C LYS A 189 -11.34 4.44 -5.48
N VAL A 190 -11.75 4.30 -6.75
CA VAL A 190 -12.92 3.48 -7.13
C VAL A 190 -12.69 2.02 -6.78
N TYR A 191 -11.55 1.46 -7.18
CA TYR A 191 -11.18 0.08 -6.90
C TYR A 191 -11.20 -0.21 -5.39
N TYR A 192 -10.49 0.61 -4.62
CA TYR A 192 -10.40 0.48 -3.17
C TYR A 192 -11.77 0.58 -2.50
N LYS A 193 -12.59 1.56 -2.90
CA LYS A 193 -13.95 1.72 -2.37
C LYS A 193 -14.83 0.50 -2.67
N ASN A 194 -14.74 -0.03 -3.88
CA ASN A 194 -15.56 -1.18 -4.30
C ASN A 194 -15.26 -2.43 -3.49
N TYR A 195 -13.97 -2.75 -3.27
CA TYR A 195 -13.58 -3.99 -2.60
C TYR A 195 -13.42 -3.90 -1.08
N THR A 196 -13.29 -2.70 -0.53
CA THR A 196 -13.06 -2.51 0.91
C THR A 196 -14.18 -1.78 1.64
N GLY A 197 -15.03 -1.06 0.91
CA GLY A 197 -16.01 -0.14 1.48
C GLY A 197 -15.40 1.13 2.08
N ARG A 198 -14.06 1.23 2.17
CA ARG A 198 -13.32 2.33 2.82
C ARG A 198 -12.96 3.44 1.84
N VAL A 199 -12.57 4.59 2.40
CA VAL A 199 -12.04 5.71 1.61
C VAL A 199 -10.52 5.55 1.47
N TRP A 200 -10.04 5.45 0.22
CA TRP A 200 -8.62 5.33 -0.08
C TRP A 200 -7.85 6.59 0.34
N GLY A 201 -6.68 6.42 0.96
CA GLY A 201 -5.84 7.52 1.45
C GLY A 201 -6.36 8.18 2.73
N GLN A 202 -7.44 7.69 3.33
CA GLN A 202 -7.89 8.17 4.63
C GLN A 202 -6.93 7.67 5.72
N ALA A 203 -6.33 8.59 6.47
CA ALA A 203 -5.25 8.29 7.41
C ALA A 203 -5.57 7.18 8.43
N GLN A 204 -6.83 7.08 8.84
CA GLN A 204 -7.31 6.08 9.81
C GLN A 204 -7.23 4.63 9.31
N ASN A 205 -7.02 4.43 8.00
CA ASN A 205 -6.86 3.09 7.42
C ASN A 205 -5.42 2.57 7.49
N TYR A 206 -4.47 3.41 7.91
CA TYR A 206 -3.03 3.12 7.88
C TYR A 206 -2.38 3.39 9.23
N ASP A 207 -1.30 2.68 9.54
CA ASP A 207 -0.50 2.91 10.74
C ASP A 207 0.34 4.18 10.61
N ILE A 208 0.81 4.48 9.39
CA ILE A 208 1.57 5.70 9.08
C ILE A 208 1.28 6.23 7.68
N CYS A 209 1.19 7.55 7.57
CA CYS A 209 1.08 8.28 6.30
C CYS A 209 2.29 9.20 6.13
N LEU A 210 3.01 9.09 5.01
CA LEU A 210 4.23 9.84 4.74
C LEU A 210 4.11 10.68 3.47
N ASN A 211 4.47 11.96 3.57
CA ASN A 211 4.56 12.86 2.42
C ASN A 211 5.97 12.84 1.83
N SER A 212 6.16 12.07 0.76
CA SER A 212 7.47 11.93 0.11
C SER A 212 7.93 13.18 -0.65
N GLY A 213 7.02 14.11 -0.97
CA GLY A 213 7.39 15.41 -1.54
C GLY A 213 8.10 16.30 -0.54
N ALA A 214 7.68 16.26 0.71
CA ALA A 214 8.27 17.02 1.81
C ALA A 214 9.52 16.33 2.40
N LEU A 215 9.48 15.01 2.57
CA LEU A 215 10.51 14.26 3.29
C LEU A 215 11.59 13.67 2.38
N GLY A 216 11.30 13.48 1.11
CA GLY A 216 12.15 12.69 0.21
C GLY A 216 11.90 11.18 0.31
N VAL A 217 12.30 10.46 -0.73
CA VAL A 217 12.11 9.01 -0.85
C VAL A 217 12.93 8.24 0.19
N ASP A 218 14.20 8.62 0.33
CA ASP A 218 15.15 7.92 1.19
C ASP A 218 14.77 8.06 2.67
N THR A 219 14.40 9.28 3.10
CA THR A 219 13.93 9.53 4.47
C THR A 219 12.66 8.75 4.77
N CYS A 220 11.70 8.69 3.83
CA CYS A 220 10.49 7.88 4.02
C CYS A 220 10.83 6.39 4.19
N ALA A 221 11.76 5.87 3.39
CA ALA A 221 12.21 4.48 3.53
C ALA A 221 12.88 4.22 4.88
N ASP A 222 13.74 5.12 5.34
CA ASP A 222 14.41 5.00 6.64
C ASP A 222 13.43 5.03 7.81
N MET A 223 12.43 5.90 7.76
CA MET A 223 11.37 5.95 8.79
C MET A 223 10.60 4.63 8.87
N ILE A 224 10.22 4.05 7.73
CA ILE A 224 9.54 2.75 7.70
C ILE A 224 10.42 1.65 8.29
N VAL A 225 11.70 1.60 7.90
CA VAL A 225 12.66 0.62 8.41
C VAL A 225 12.82 0.73 9.94
N GLN A 226 12.83 1.94 10.49
CA GLN A 226 12.91 2.15 11.94
C GLN A 226 11.68 1.65 12.70
N LEU A 227 10.51 1.69 12.10
CA LEU A 227 9.27 1.18 12.71
C LEU A 227 9.18 -0.36 12.70
N CYS A 228 10.01 -1.03 11.92
CA CYS A 228 10.05 -2.50 11.81
C CYS A 228 11.13 -3.15 12.69
N LYS A 229 12.00 -2.35 13.31
CA LYS A 229 13.07 -2.78 14.22
C LYS A 229 12.65 -2.66 15.67
#